data_942f3bc034f1ba850c6335a5df7afd11
#
_entry.id   942f3bc034f1ba850c6335a5df7afd11
#
_cell.length_a   1.000
_cell.length_b   1.000
_cell.length_c   1.000
_cell.angle_alpha   90.00
_cell.angle_beta   90.00
_cell.angle_gamma   90.00
#
_symmetry.space_group_name_H-M   'P 1'
#
loop_
_entity.id
_entity.type
_entity.pdbx_description
1 polymer ?
#
loop_
_entity_poly.entity_id
_entity_poly.type
_entity_poly.pdbx_seq_one_letter_code
_entity_poly.pdbx_strand_id
1 'polypeptide(L)'
;GYKTPEGAEFDRERILDKIVSSQNTDGGFSLSKGESDIDITAMALQAIAPYYNDFSRDDVRKSVDKAVEYLSGKQDSSGTFGSAEADSQVVIALCSLGIAPEADNRFVKNADLLTALLSYQNSDGGFSHEKGGDSDELATGQALCALAAQKRFELTMRRIYDMREELSVLQREKLDGINGRLSDISDEESAEKALKLFNDLDCDERTYVRYGAELENAAEKYSLTLSDRAFTVELAQTDHGNGCVYSIEKTEIYKGKKGFTKSDRNKLEALRKNGVTSGDCTATAVLLAHAKADESLSDRDKIISELEEMNAKANELYSEISDLNSIISRELYPVDSVGKDKKELLEKTAERIKKLPESERKKVTSADEIIKEAEDKNVTVYVISAAAVLCAVGVFTVVRKKGKKCVR
;
A
#
# COMPACT_ATOMS: atom_id res chain seq x y z
N GLY A 1 -5.10 -0.60 -9.66
CA GLY A 1 -6.47 -0.88 -9.28
C GLY A 1 -6.99 -2.20 -9.83
N TYR A 2 -8.16 -2.58 -9.35
CA TYR A 2 -8.85 -3.77 -9.83
C TYR A 2 -9.52 -3.50 -11.16
N LYS A 3 -9.57 -4.53 -12.03
CA LYS A 3 -10.32 -4.47 -13.29
C LYS A 3 -11.82 -4.46 -13.00
N THR A 4 -12.54 -3.55 -13.64
CA THR A 4 -14.00 -3.54 -13.58
C THR A 4 -14.55 -4.78 -14.31
N PRO A 5 -15.44 -5.57 -13.69
CA PRO A 5 -16.05 -6.72 -14.36
C PRO A 5 -16.77 -6.31 -15.65
N GLU A 6 -16.74 -7.19 -16.66
CA GLU A 6 -17.50 -6.96 -17.89
C GLU A 6 -19.01 -6.88 -17.60
N GLY A 7 -19.67 -5.86 -18.13
CA GLY A 7 -21.10 -5.61 -17.91
C GLY A 7 -21.42 -4.95 -16.56
N ALA A 8 -20.43 -4.52 -15.78
CA ALA A 8 -20.71 -3.72 -14.58
C ALA A 8 -21.42 -2.40 -14.94
N GLU A 9 -22.48 -2.08 -14.20
CA GLU A 9 -23.22 -0.84 -14.38
C GLU A 9 -22.37 0.40 -14.07
N PHE A 10 -21.46 0.26 -13.06
CA PHE A 10 -20.57 1.31 -12.61
C PHE A 10 -19.11 0.88 -12.77
N ASP A 11 -18.36 1.69 -13.46
CA ASP A 11 -16.90 1.67 -13.46
C ASP A 11 -16.34 2.71 -12.47
N ARG A 12 -15.02 2.77 -12.37
CA ARG A 12 -14.35 3.69 -11.44
C ARG A 12 -14.64 5.16 -11.76
N GLU A 13 -14.67 5.53 -13.04
CA GLU A 13 -14.93 6.90 -13.47
C GLU A 13 -16.36 7.33 -13.13
N ARG A 14 -17.35 6.47 -13.38
CA ARG A 14 -18.74 6.73 -13.01
C ARG A 14 -18.95 6.86 -11.50
N ILE A 15 -18.23 6.05 -10.70
CA ILE A 15 -18.28 6.17 -9.24
C ILE A 15 -17.67 7.51 -8.80
N LEU A 16 -16.54 7.89 -9.38
CA LEU A 16 -15.88 9.16 -9.12
C LEU A 16 -16.79 10.35 -9.47
N ASP A 17 -17.36 10.35 -10.67
CA ASP A 17 -18.31 11.38 -11.12
C ASP A 17 -19.54 11.46 -10.20
N LYS A 18 -20.01 10.29 -9.73
CA LYS A 18 -21.14 10.24 -8.80
C LYS A 18 -20.80 10.88 -7.46
N ILE A 19 -19.61 10.60 -6.91
CA ILE A 19 -19.16 11.22 -5.65
C ILE A 19 -19.07 12.74 -5.85
N VAL A 20 -18.34 13.21 -6.86
CA VAL A 20 -18.15 14.64 -7.13
C VAL A 20 -19.50 15.35 -7.32
N SER A 21 -20.41 14.77 -8.11
CA SER A 21 -21.75 15.34 -8.35
C SER A 21 -22.68 15.30 -7.13
N SER A 22 -22.34 14.57 -6.09
CA SER A 22 -23.11 14.50 -4.84
C SER A 22 -22.69 15.53 -3.80
N GLN A 23 -21.67 16.37 -4.09
CA GLN A 23 -21.20 17.41 -3.20
C GLN A 23 -22.28 18.48 -2.98
N ASN A 24 -22.51 18.85 -1.74
CA ASN A 24 -23.41 19.91 -1.37
C ASN A 24 -22.84 21.31 -1.69
N THR A 25 -23.70 22.32 -1.72
CA THR A 25 -23.30 23.69 -2.04
C THR A 25 -22.37 24.32 -1.03
N ASP A 26 -22.34 23.83 0.21
CA ASP A 26 -21.42 24.25 1.27
C ASP A 26 -20.04 23.60 1.18
N GLY A 27 -19.82 22.70 0.20
CA GLY A 27 -18.58 21.98 -0.01
C GLY A 27 -18.50 20.63 0.70
N GLY A 28 -19.39 20.31 1.62
CA GLY A 28 -19.43 19.02 2.30
C GLY A 28 -20.19 17.95 1.54
N PHE A 29 -20.28 16.77 2.14
CA PHE A 29 -21.02 15.61 1.63
C PHE A 29 -21.97 15.09 2.69
N SER A 30 -23.03 14.42 2.26
CA SER A 30 -23.99 13.74 3.12
C SER A 30 -24.39 12.39 2.56
N LEU A 31 -24.74 11.43 3.41
CA LEU A 31 -25.17 10.10 2.99
C LEU A 31 -26.48 10.12 2.20
N SER A 32 -27.35 11.05 2.53
CA SER A 32 -28.62 11.30 1.85
C SER A 32 -28.78 12.80 1.60
N LYS A 33 -29.79 13.21 0.81
CA LYS A 33 -30.07 14.63 0.65
C LYS A 33 -30.33 15.28 2.01
N GLY A 34 -29.49 16.24 2.39
CA GLY A 34 -29.57 16.91 3.69
C GLY A 34 -28.34 17.76 3.98
N GLU A 35 -28.16 18.12 5.23
CA GLU A 35 -26.99 18.85 5.70
C GLU A 35 -25.72 18.01 5.55
N SER A 36 -24.62 18.69 5.25
CA SER A 36 -23.31 18.02 5.14
C SER A 36 -22.87 17.50 6.49
N ASP A 37 -22.27 16.32 6.47
CA ASP A 37 -21.75 15.60 7.62
C ASP A 37 -20.22 15.53 7.55
N ILE A 38 -19.55 15.64 8.69
CA ILE A 38 -18.10 15.69 8.79
C ILE A 38 -17.51 14.32 8.38
N ASP A 39 -18.05 13.23 8.92
CA ASP A 39 -17.53 11.89 8.69
C ASP A 39 -17.72 11.47 7.22
N ILE A 40 -18.92 11.75 6.67
CA ILE A 40 -19.22 11.46 5.25
C ILE A 40 -18.36 12.31 4.33
N THR A 41 -18.10 13.58 4.68
CA THR A 41 -17.21 14.44 3.92
C THR A 41 -15.77 13.89 3.94
N ALA A 42 -15.27 13.48 5.10
CA ALA A 42 -13.95 12.89 5.23
C ALA A 42 -13.85 11.55 4.46
N MET A 43 -14.87 10.69 4.52
CA MET A 43 -14.92 9.43 3.76
C MET A 43 -14.95 9.69 2.24
N ALA A 44 -15.70 10.68 1.78
CA ALA A 44 -15.71 11.08 0.36
C ALA A 44 -14.32 11.54 -0.10
N LEU A 45 -13.63 12.36 0.72
CA LEU A 45 -12.27 12.79 0.44
C LEU A 45 -11.28 11.61 0.37
N GLN A 46 -11.38 10.61 1.27
CA GLN A 46 -10.56 9.41 1.21
C GLN A 46 -10.75 8.65 -0.12
N ALA A 47 -11.99 8.56 -0.59
CA ALA A 47 -12.31 7.86 -1.84
C ALA A 47 -11.75 8.57 -3.08
N ILE A 48 -11.77 9.91 -3.12
CA ILE A 48 -11.33 10.71 -4.27
C ILE A 48 -9.87 11.17 -4.19
N ALA A 49 -9.21 10.99 -3.04
CA ALA A 49 -7.81 11.39 -2.83
C ALA A 49 -6.81 10.90 -3.90
N PRO A 50 -6.93 9.65 -4.45
CA PRO A 50 -6.02 9.20 -5.51
C PRO A 50 -6.05 10.05 -6.79
N TYR A 51 -7.12 10.83 -6.98
CA TYR A 51 -7.34 11.66 -8.18
C TYR A 51 -7.02 13.14 -7.95
N TYR A 52 -6.64 13.54 -6.74
CA TYR A 52 -6.37 14.94 -6.40
C TYR A 52 -5.23 15.54 -7.22
N ASN A 53 -4.20 14.76 -7.52
CA ASN A 53 -3.08 15.17 -8.38
C ASN A 53 -3.26 14.78 -9.86
N ASP A 54 -4.48 14.40 -10.27
CA ASP A 54 -4.81 14.23 -11.68
C ASP A 54 -5.27 15.56 -12.26
N PHE A 55 -4.35 16.32 -12.84
CA PHE A 55 -4.62 17.65 -13.38
C PHE A 55 -5.55 17.65 -14.60
N SER A 56 -5.93 16.48 -15.12
CA SER A 56 -7.00 16.35 -16.12
C SER A 56 -8.40 16.34 -15.49
N ARG A 57 -8.51 16.20 -14.16
CA ARG A 57 -9.77 16.12 -13.39
C ARG A 57 -9.93 17.35 -12.49
N ASP A 58 -10.05 18.52 -13.14
CA ASP A 58 -10.26 19.80 -12.47
C ASP A 58 -11.54 19.83 -11.59
N ASP A 59 -12.56 19.09 -11.98
CA ASP A 59 -13.79 18.90 -11.21
C ASP A 59 -13.53 18.20 -9.86
N VAL A 60 -12.72 17.15 -9.84
CA VAL A 60 -12.33 16.43 -8.61
C VAL A 60 -11.53 17.36 -7.70
N ARG A 61 -10.56 18.07 -8.26
CA ARG A 61 -9.70 18.96 -7.50
C ARG A 61 -10.48 20.07 -6.81
N LYS A 62 -11.35 20.75 -7.56
CA LYS A 62 -12.25 21.76 -6.99
C LYS A 62 -13.20 21.19 -5.93
N SER A 63 -13.64 19.93 -6.10
CA SER A 63 -14.45 19.26 -5.10
C SER A 63 -13.66 18.97 -3.82
N VAL A 64 -12.40 18.50 -3.94
CA VAL A 64 -11.50 18.28 -2.80
C VAL A 64 -11.26 19.60 -2.06
N ASP A 65 -10.88 20.67 -2.76
CA ASP A 65 -10.56 21.95 -2.14
C ASP A 65 -11.73 22.51 -1.33
N LYS A 66 -12.97 22.46 -1.90
CA LYS A 66 -14.19 22.88 -1.20
C LYS A 66 -14.49 22.02 0.04
N ALA A 67 -14.26 20.71 -0.05
CA ALA A 67 -14.52 19.82 1.07
C ALA A 67 -13.47 20.00 2.20
N VAL A 68 -12.22 20.26 1.86
CA VAL A 68 -11.18 20.62 2.82
C VAL A 68 -11.50 21.97 3.51
N GLU A 69 -11.98 22.97 2.75
CA GLU A 69 -12.42 24.24 3.32
C GLU A 69 -13.62 24.05 4.24
N TYR A 70 -14.63 23.26 3.83
CA TYR A 70 -15.76 22.89 4.66
C TYR A 70 -15.30 22.28 6.00
N LEU A 71 -14.44 21.24 5.96
CA LEU A 71 -13.92 20.62 7.18
C LEU A 71 -13.16 21.61 8.06
N SER A 72 -12.26 22.42 7.49
CA SER A 72 -11.54 23.45 8.24
C SER A 72 -12.49 24.42 8.95
N GLY A 73 -13.60 24.78 8.32
CA GLY A 73 -14.63 25.65 8.89
C GLY A 73 -15.48 24.99 9.98
N LYS A 74 -15.50 23.64 10.04
CA LYS A 74 -16.25 22.86 11.05
C LYS A 74 -15.41 22.51 12.28
N GLN A 75 -14.09 22.59 12.18
CA GLN A 75 -13.17 22.35 13.30
C GLN A 75 -13.38 23.43 14.38
N ASP A 76 -13.59 23.01 15.62
CA ASP A 76 -13.77 23.96 16.73
C ASP A 76 -12.45 24.61 17.18
N SER A 77 -12.54 25.56 18.11
CA SER A 77 -11.36 26.28 18.62
C SER A 77 -10.39 25.39 19.39
N SER A 78 -10.81 24.23 19.90
CA SER A 78 -9.95 23.27 20.59
C SER A 78 -9.20 22.33 19.64
N GLY A 79 -9.53 22.39 18.34
CA GLY A 79 -8.89 21.58 17.29
C GLY A 79 -9.61 20.27 16.99
N THR A 80 -10.80 20.02 17.57
CA THR A 80 -11.58 18.78 17.37
C THR A 80 -12.81 19.01 16.49
N PHE A 81 -13.38 17.91 15.99
CA PHE A 81 -14.68 17.84 15.31
C PHE A 81 -15.78 17.29 16.24
N GLY A 82 -15.51 17.14 17.53
CA GLY A 82 -16.50 16.80 18.56
C GLY A 82 -16.51 15.36 19.02
N SER A 83 -15.93 14.43 18.27
CA SER A 83 -15.75 13.03 18.68
C SER A 83 -14.43 12.46 18.19
N ALA A 84 -13.94 11.40 18.83
CA ALA A 84 -12.72 10.71 18.41
C ALA A 84 -12.86 10.11 17.02
N GLU A 85 -14.04 9.65 16.64
CA GLU A 85 -14.32 9.07 15.32
C GLU A 85 -14.26 10.14 14.24
N ALA A 86 -14.89 11.31 14.44
CA ALA A 86 -14.85 12.41 13.48
C ALA A 86 -13.42 12.93 13.28
N ASP A 87 -12.68 13.15 14.38
CA ASP A 87 -11.26 13.53 14.32
C ASP A 87 -10.45 12.49 13.54
N SER A 88 -10.70 11.19 13.78
CA SER A 88 -10.02 10.08 13.11
C SER A 88 -10.31 10.06 11.61
N GLN A 89 -11.56 10.21 11.19
CA GLN A 89 -11.93 10.23 9.77
C GLN A 89 -11.27 11.40 9.04
N VAL A 90 -11.21 12.56 9.67
CA VAL A 90 -10.57 13.75 9.08
C VAL A 90 -9.03 13.56 9.00
N VAL A 91 -8.38 13.01 10.04
CA VAL A 91 -6.94 12.66 9.97
C VAL A 91 -6.65 11.74 8.79
N ILE A 92 -7.45 10.66 8.62
CA ILE A 92 -7.26 9.73 7.51
C ILE A 92 -7.46 10.42 6.16
N ALA A 93 -8.45 11.30 6.05
CA ALA A 93 -8.72 12.04 4.81
C ALA A 93 -7.56 12.99 4.45
N LEU A 94 -7.06 13.77 5.40
CA LEU A 94 -5.95 14.68 5.18
C LEU A 94 -4.67 13.94 4.80
N CYS A 95 -4.31 12.89 5.54
CA CYS A 95 -3.17 12.03 5.18
C CYS A 95 -3.33 11.43 3.77
N SER A 96 -4.55 11.05 3.39
CA SER A 96 -4.84 10.51 2.06
C SER A 96 -4.66 11.53 0.94
N LEU A 97 -4.91 12.80 1.22
CA LEU A 97 -4.71 13.92 0.30
C LEU A 97 -3.27 14.44 0.26
N GLY A 98 -2.40 13.95 1.12
CA GLY A 98 -1.04 14.48 1.25
C GLY A 98 -0.95 15.74 2.12
N ILE A 99 -1.96 16.03 2.93
CA ILE A 99 -2.04 17.17 3.83
C ILE A 99 -1.63 16.74 5.25
N ALA A 100 -0.72 17.45 5.88
CA ALA A 100 -0.24 17.16 7.25
C ALA A 100 -1.25 17.62 8.31
N PRO A 101 -1.93 16.71 9.03
CA PRO A 101 -2.94 17.09 10.03
C PRO A 101 -2.38 17.92 11.20
N GLU A 102 -1.10 17.72 11.51
CA GLU A 102 -0.39 18.40 12.61
C GLU A 102 0.22 19.75 12.22
N ALA A 103 0.33 20.06 10.93
CA ALA A 103 1.09 21.21 10.47
C ALA A 103 0.33 22.14 9.52
N ASP A 104 -0.73 21.68 8.87
CA ASP A 104 -1.51 22.51 7.94
C ASP A 104 -2.29 23.59 8.71
N ASN A 105 -2.03 24.85 8.41
CA ASN A 105 -2.60 26.01 9.10
C ASN A 105 -4.14 26.03 9.12
N ARG A 106 -4.79 25.35 8.19
CA ARG A 106 -6.26 25.22 8.16
C ARG A 106 -6.78 24.37 9.32
N PHE A 107 -5.97 23.41 9.81
CA PHE A 107 -6.34 22.42 10.82
C PHE A 107 -5.57 22.60 12.15
N VAL A 108 -4.78 23.64 12.28
CA VAL A 108 -4.15 24.05 13.54
C VAL A 108 -4.95 25.19 14.16
N LYS A 109 -5.60 24.92 15.30
CA LYS A 109 -6.34 25.91 16.11
C LYS A 109 -5.58 26.15 17.44
N ASN A 110 -6.23 26.05 18.60
CA ASN A 110 -5.50 26.03 19.89
C ASN A 110 -4.65 24.76 20.07
N ALA A 111 -5.06 23.67 19.41
CA ALA A 111 -4.28 22.47 19.20
C ALA A 111 -4.35 22.07 17.71
N ASP A 112 -3.36 21.30 17.25
CA ASP A 112 -3.45 20.60 15.98
C ASP A 112 -4.39 19.38 16.10
N LEU A 113 -4.82 18.86 14.95
CA LEU A 113 -5.83 17.80 14.91
C LEU A 113 -5.34 16.48 15.55
N LEU A 114 -4.05 16.14 15.45
CA LEU A 114 -3.52 14.93 16.11
C LEU A 114 -3.51 15.07 17.62
N THR A 115 -3.09 16.22 18.13
CA THR A 115 -3.15 16.54 19.55
C THR A 115 -4.59 16.51 20.06
N ALA A 116 -5.55 17.01 19.27
CA ALA A 116 -6.97 16.97 19.60
C ALA A 116 -7.48 15.52 19.67
N LEU A 117 -7.17 14.65 18.68
CA LEU A 117 -7.51 13.23 18.68
C LEU A 117 -6.91 12.52 19.89
N LEU A 118 -5.63 12.73 20.19
CA LEU A 118 -4.95 12.09 21.34
C LEU A 118 -5.55 12.50 22.68
N SER A 119 -6.29 13.61 22.76
CA SER A 119 -6.98 14.03 23.99
C SER A 119 -8.18 13.17 24.37
N TYR A 120 -8.62 12.26 23.49
CA TYR A 120 -9.66 11.25 23.78
C TYR A 120 -9.08 9.94 24.32
N GLN A 121 -7.73 9.82 24.38
CA GLN A 121 -7.11 8.60 24.86
C GLN A 121 -7.19 8.50 26.39
N ASN A 122 -7.64 7.34 26.86
CA ASN A 122 -7.72 7.01 28.29
C ASN A 122 -6.45 6.30 28.80
N SER A 123 -6.33 6.19 30.10
CA SER A 123 -5.17 5.56 30.77
C SER A 123 -5.03 4.06 30.50
N ASP A 124 -6.07 3.40 30.04
CA ASP A 124 -6.05 2.00 29.59
C ASP A 124 -5.52 1.83 28.17
N GLY A 125 -5.25 2.94 27.47
CA GLY A 125 -4.77 2.99 26.08
C GLY A 125 -5.88 3.04 25.04
N GLY A 126 -7.13 2.84 25.40
CA GLY A 126 -8.31 2.99 24.55
C GLY A 126 -8.68 4.47 24.33
N PHE A 127 -9.59 4.70 23.39
CA PHE A 127 -10.15 6.02 23.10
C PHE A 127 -11.65 6.03 23.45
N SER A 128 -12.11 7.14 23.99
CA SER A 128 -13.53 7.37 24.24
C SER A 128 -14.17 8.12 23.07
N HIS A 129 -15.48 7.93 22.88
CA HIS A 129 -16.27 8.69 21.91
C HIS A 129 -16.22 10.20 22.21
N GLU A 130 -16.51 10.56 23.46
CA GLU A 130 -16.45 11.92 23.98
C GLU A 130 -15.31 12.07 25.00
N LYS A 131 -14.73 13.25 25.11
CA LYS A 131 -13.65 13.53 26.09
C LYS A 131 -14.09 13.26 27.51
N GLY A 132 -13.34 12.38 28.19
CA GLY A 132 -13.61 11.98 29.58
C GLY A 132 -14.64 10.88 29.73
N GLY A 133 -15.13 10.29 28.63
CA GLY A 133 -15.94 9.07 28.65
C GLY A 133 -15.09 7.81 28.83
N ASP A 134 -15.74 6.66 28.96
CA ASP A 134 -15.07 5.36 28.97
C ASP A 134 -14.53 4.99 27.61
N SER A 135 -13.51 4.12 27.55
CA SER A 135 -12.98 3.60 26.29
C SER A 135 -14.03 2.81 25.52
N ASP A 136 -14.12 3.08 24.23
CA ASP A 136 -15.06 2.50 23.29
C ASP A 136 -14.32 1.76 22.17
N GLU A 137 -14.82 0.60 21.75
CA GLU A 137 -14.17 -0.23 20.73
C GLU A 137 -14.15 0.45 19.38
N LEU A 138 -15.22 1.16 19.00
CA LEU A 138 -15.32 1.84 17.71
C LEU A 138 -14.38 3.05 17.67
N ALA A 139 -14.43 3.91 18.71
CA ALA A 139 -13.56 5.05 18.85
C ALA A 139 -12.08 4.64 18.85
N THR A 140 -11.73 3.59 19.61
CA THR A 140 -10.36 3.05 19.67
C THR A 140 -9.93 2.51 18.31
N GLY A 141 -10.79 1.74 17.64
CA GLY A 141 -10.48 1.17 16.32
C GLY A 141 -10.26 2.26 15.27
N GLN A 142 -11.09 3.30 15.24
CA GLN A 142 -10.95 4.42 14.31
C GLN A 142 -9.71 5.27 14.62
N ALA A 143 -9.44 5.56 15.89
CA ALA A 143 -8.24 6.28 16.30
C ALA A 143 -6.96 5.52 15.92
N LEU A 144 -6.95 4.18 16.09
CA LEU A 144 -5.83 3.36 15.64
C LEU A 144 -5.61 3.44 14.13
N CYS A 145 -6.69 3.42 13.33
CA CYS A 145 -6.61 3.62 11.88
C CYS A 145 -6.06 5.01 11.53
N ALA A 146 -6.49 6.06 12.24
CA ALA A 146 -6.01 7.43 12.02
C ALA A 146 -4.51 7.57 12.36
N LEU A 147 -4.07 7.03 13.48
CA LEU A 147 -2.65 7.03 13.87
C LEU A 147 -1.79 6.20 12.93
N ALA A 148 -2.33 5.08 12.43
CA ALA A 148 -1.67 4.30 11.39
C ALA A 148 -1.58 5.07 10.06
N ALA A 149 -2.64 5.79 9.66
CA ALA A 149 -2.62 6.64 8.47
C ALA A 149 -1.59 7.76 8.59
N GLN A 150 -1.52 8.43 9.75
CA GLN A 150 -0.50 9.44 10.05
C GLN A 150 0.92 8.85 9.95
N LYS A 151 1.15 7.69 10.57
CA LYS A 151 2.46 7.05 10.52
C LYS A 151 2.87 6.66 9.09
N ARG A 152 1.94 6.17 8.31
CA ARG A 152 2.15 5.85 6.90
C ARG A 152 2.44 7.10 6.07
N PHE A 153 1.73 8.19 6.33
CA PHE A 153 1.97 9.49 5.72
C PHE A 153 3.39 10.00 6.01
N GLU A 154 3.82 10.02 7.28
CA GLU A 154 5.19 10.42 7.68
C GLU A 154 6.28 9.63 6.94
N LEU A 155 6.07 8.33 6.75
CA LEU A 155 7.02 7.42 6.12
C LEU A 155 6.88 7.34 4.60
N THR A 156 6.06 8.18 3.98
CA THR A 156 5.76 8.17 2.54
C THR A 156 5.37 6.78 2.05
N MET A 157 4.52 6.12 2.83
CA MET A 157 3.94 4.81 2.52
C MET A 157 2.59 4.96 1.79
N ARG A 158 2.07 3.86 1.24
CA ARG A 158 0.73 3.87 0.66
C ARG A 158 -0.33 4.27 1.68
N ARG A 159 -1.44 4.85 1.22
CA ARG A 159 -2.61 5.20 2.06
C ARG A 159 -3.12 3.97 2.79
N ILE A 160 -3.69 4.15 3.97
CA ILE A 160 -4.12 3.04 4.84
C ILE A 160 -5.07 2.05 4.17
N TYR A 161 -5.91 2.49 3.24
CA TYR A 161 -6.84 1.63 2.50
C TYR A 161 -6.34 1.23 1.10
N ASP A 162 -5.13 1.57 0.75
CA ASP A 162 -4.48 1.08 -0.47
C ASP A 162 -3.80 -0.26 -0.18
N MET A 163 -4.51 -1.34 -0.49
CA MET A 163 -4.09 -2.71 -0.22
C MET A 163 -3.10 -3.29 -1.25
N ARG A 164 -2.62 -2.46 -2.18
CA ARG A 164 -1.56 -2.87 -3.10
C ARG A 164 -0.24 -3.03 -2.35
N GLU A 165 0.72 -3.70 -2.99
CA GLU A 165 2.06 -3.83 -2.44
C GLU A 165 2.66 -2.45 -2.11
N GLU A 166 3.40 -2.39 -1.01
CA GLU A 166 3.96 -1.15 -0.48
C GLU A 166 4.96 -0.51 -1.46
N LEU A 167 5.06 0.81 -1.42
CA LEU A 167 6.06 1.54 -2.18
C LEU A 167 7.47 1.07 -1.82
N SER A 168 8.27 0.77 -2.82
CA SER A 168 9.68 0.43 -2.62
C SER A 168 10.45 1.59 -1.97
N VAL A 169 11.57 1.29 -1.34
CA VAL A 169 12.45 2.32 -0.73
C VAL A 169 12.82 3.37 -1.78
N LEU A 170 13.16 2.96 -3.00
CA LEU A 170 13.53 3.88 -4.08
C LEU A 170 12.38 4.82 -4.48
N GLN A 171 11.14 4.30 -4.55
CA GLN A 171 9.97 5.14 -4.83
C GLN A 171 9.72 6.15 -3.71
N ARG A 172 9.84 5.73 -2.45
CA ARG A 172 9.68 6.62 -1.30
C ARG A 172 10.75 7.71 -1.27
N GLU A 173 12.03 7.38 -1.46
CA GLU A 173 13.12 8.35 -1.55
C GLU A 173 12.90 9.37 -2.69
N LYS A 174 12.39 8.90 -3.83
CA LYS A 174 12.05 9.76 -4.97
C LYS A 174 10.90 10.72 -4.63
N LEU A 175 9.84 10.21 -3.98
CA LEU A 175 8.70 11.03 -3.55
C LEU A 175 9.09 12.03 -2.46
N ASP A 176 9.90 11.64 -1.49
CA ASP A 176 10.43 12.55 -0.46
C ASP A 176 11.28 13.67 -1.08
N GLY A 177 12.12 13.32 -2.05
CA GLY A 177 12.92 14.30 -2.80
C GLY A 177 12.08 15.29 -3.61
N ILE A 178 10.97 14.84 -4.17
CA ILE A 178 10.03 15.71 -4.89
C ILE A 178 9.24 16.58 -3.89
N ASN A 179 8.66 15.98 -2.86
CA ASN A 179 7.88 16.69 -1.86
C ASN A 179 8.68 17.81 -1.19
N GLY A 180 9.96 17.55 -0.86
CA GLY A 180 10.85 18.58 -0.33
C GLY A 180 11.11 19.74 -1.30
N ARG A 181 11.11 19.49 -2.63
CA ARG A 181 11.26 20.59 -3.62
C ARG A 181 9.97 21.34 -3.87
N LEU A 182 8.83 20.68 -3.82
CA LEU A 182 7.53 21.32 -4.03
C LEU A 182 7.17 22.27 -2.89
N SER A 183 7.61 21.98 -1.66
CA SER A 183 7.43 22.89 -0.52
C SER A 183 8.25 24.18 -0.60
N ASP A 184 9.28 24.24 -1.47
CA ASP A 184 10.24 25.34 -1.57
C ASP A 184 10.19 26.08 -2.92
N ILE A 185 9.09 25.98 -3.67
CA ILE A 185 8.95 26.70 -4.94
C ILE A 185 8.86 28.21 -4.67
N SER A 186 9.92 28.94 -5.04
CA SER A 186 10.04 30.37 -4.83
C SER A 186 10.14 31.19 -6.12
N ASP A 187 10.63 30.59 -7.19
CA ASP A 187 10.90 31.22 -8.48
C ASP A 187 10.63 30.28 -9.65
N GLU A 188 10.79 30.77 -10.89
CA GLU A 188 10.56 30.02 -12.11
C GLU A 188 11.52 28.83 -12.24
N GLU A 189 12.80 28.97 -11.89
CA GLU A 189 13.78 27.90 -12.00
C GLU A 189 13.47 26.75 -11.05
N SER A 190 13.05 27.06 -9.82
CA SER A 190 12.62 26.02 -8.84
C SER A 190 11.34 25.32 -9.29
N ALA A 191 10.39 26.06 -9.89
CA ALA A 191 9.16 25.51 -10.47
C ALA A 191 9.45 24.58 -11.64
N GLU A 192 10.32 24.98 -12.59
CA GLU A 192 10.74 24.12 -13.71
C GLU A 192 11.38 22.81 -13.25
N LYS A 193 12.25 22.89 -12.25
CA LYS A 193 12.91 21.69 -11.69
C LYS A 193 11.91 20.76 -11.02
N ALA A 194 10.98 21.30 -10.25
CA ALA A 194 9.92 20.53 -9.59
C ALA A 194 9.00 19.88 -10.63
N LEU A 195 8.58 20.64 -11.64
CA LEU A 195 7.73 20.17 -12.74
C LEU A 195 8.39 19.02 -13.51
N LYS A 196 9.69 19.14 -13.80
CA LYS A 196 10.42 18.08 -14.48
C LYS A 196 10.41 16.78 -13.68
N LEU A 197 10.63 16.86 -12.36
CA LEU A 197 10.58 15.69 -11.49
C LEU A 197 9.17 15.09 -11.43
N PHE A 198 8.15 15.92 -11.32
CA PHE A 198 6.76 15.49 -11.34
C PHE A 198 6.40 14.79 -12.66
N ASN A 199 6.80 15.35 -13.78
CA ASN A 199 6.54 14.77 -15.11
C ASN A 199 7.25 13.42 -15.32
N ASP A 200 8.32 13.14 -14.56
CA ASP A 200 9.04 11.86 -14.58
C ASP A 200 8.40 10.78 -13.67
N LEU A 201 7.38 11.16 -12.87
CA LEU A 201 6.61 10.21 -12.07
C LEU A 201 5.61 9.42 -12.91
N ASP A 202 5.42 8.15 -12.56
CA ASP A 202 4.30 7.38 -13.10
C ASP A 202 2.96 7.78 -12.45
N CYS A 203 1.85 7.26 -12.97
CA CYS A 203 0.52 7.61 -12.49
C CYS A 203 0.33 7.28 -11.01
N ASP A 204 0.90 6.18 -10.54
CA ASP A 204 0.76 5.74 -9.17
C ASP A 204 1.57 6.65 -8.22
N GLU A 205 2.85 6.89 -8.57
CA GLU A 205 3.73 7.80 -7.83
C GLU A 205 3.13 9.20 -7.69
N ARG A 206 2.54 9.75 -8.77
CA ARG A 206 1.89 11.08 -8.75
C ARG A 206 0.81 11.20 -7.69
N THR A 207 0.06 10.13 -7.43
CA THR A 207 -1.02 10.15 -6.43
C THR A 207 -0.52 10.35 -5.00
N TYR A 208 0.78 10.13 -4.74
CA TYR A 208 1.43 10.30 -3.43
C TYR A 208 2.26 11.58 -3.32
N VAL A 209 2.24 12.44 -4.35
CA VAL A 209 2.86 13.77 -4.26
C VAL A 209 2.03 14.64 -3.32
N ARG A 210 2.71 15.25 -2.37
CA ARG A 210 2.12 16.20 -1.44
C ARG A 210 1.96 17.57 -2.08
N TYR A 211 1.92 18.56 -1.99
CA TYR A 211 2.05 19.89 -2.61
C TYR A 211 1.74 19.96 -4.13
N GLY A 212 0.86 19.09 -4.63
CA GLY A 212 0.48 19.12 -6.06
C GLY A 212 -0.20 20.43 -6.47
N ALA A 213 -0.97 21.04 -5.55
CA ALA A 213 -1.60 22.34 -5.78
C ALA A 213 -0.58 23.46 -5.92
N GLU A 214 0.50 23.46 -5.15
CA GLU A 214 1.60 24.42 -5.25
C GLU A 214 2.31 24.33 -6.59
N LEU A 215 2.48 23.10 -7.11
CA LEU A 215 3.06 22.89 -8.44
C LEU A 215 2.13 23.43 -9.54
N GLU A 216 0.84 23.20 -9.44
CA GLU A 216 -0.13 23.74 -10.41
C GLU A 216 -0.14 25.27 -10.40
N ASN A 217 -0.24 25.87 -9.22
CA ASN A 217 -0.19 27.32 -9.06
C ASN A 217 1.11 27.92 -9.63
N ALA A 218 2.25 27.23 -9.43
CA ALA A 218 3.52 27.65 -9.99
C ALA A 218 3.56 27.48 -11.52
N ALA A 219 3.03 26.37 -12.04
CA ALA A 219 2.93 26.14 -13.48
C ALA A 219 2.08 27.21 -14.16
N GLU A 220 0.95 27.57 -13.57
CA GLU A 220 0.08 28.67 -14.09
C GLU A 220 0.80 30.01 -14.02
N LYS A 221 1.40 30.35 -12.89
CA LYS A 221 2.11 31.60 -12.66
C LYS A 221 3.25 31.82 -13.66
N TYR A 222 4.02 30.78 -13.94
CA TYR A 222 5.19 30.85 -14.82
C TYR A 222 4.92 30.33 -16.23
N SER A 223 3.66 30.04 -16.59
CA SER A 223 3.25 29.52 -17.89
C SER A 223 3.96 28.22 -18.29
N LEU A 224 4.22 27.35 -17.34
CA LEU A 224 4.84 26.05 -17.53
C LEU A 224 3.79 25.00 -17.89
N THR A 225 4.18 23.97 -18.61
CA THR A 225 3.27 22.90 -19.05
C THR A 225 3.36 21.70 -18.12
N LEU A 226 2.27 21.41 -17.39
CA LEU A 226 2.05 20.12 -16.72
C LEU A 226 1.76 19.06 -17.79
N SER A 227 2.47 17.95 -17.76
CA SER A 227 2.17 16.86 -18.66
C SER A 227 0.96 16.07 -18.17
N ASP A 228 0.11 15.66 -19.10
CA ASP A 228 -0.95 14.71 -18.84
C ASP A 228 -0.38 13.40 -18.25
N ARG A 229 -1.26 12.62 -17.61
CA ARG A 229 -0.90 11.26 -17.19
C ARG A 229 -0.38 10.47 -18.40
N ALA A 230 0.71 9.78 -18.17
CA ALA A 230 1.34 9.03 -19.26
C ALA A 230 0.61 7.72 -19.58
N PHE A 231 -0.02 7.09 -18.60
CA PHE A 231 -0.65 5.79 -18.74
C PHE A 231 -1.53 5.45 -17.52
N THR A 232 -2.41 4.46 -17.70
CA THR A 232 -3.13 3.80 -16.61
C THR A 232 -2.73 2.34 -16.57
N VAL A 233 -2.57 1.78 -15.37
CA VAL A 233 -2.33 0.36 -15.15
C VAL A 233 -3.50 -0.21 -14.37
N GLU A 234 -4.14 -1.23 -14.92
CA GLU A 234 -5.19 -2.00 -14.25
C GLU A 234 -4.61 -3.30 -13.71
N LEU A 235 -4.97 -3.62 -12.48
CA LEU A 235 -4.67 -4.92 -11.88
C LEU A 235 -5.89 -5.83 -12.01
N ALA A 236 -5.69 -7.01 -12.57
CA ALA A 236 -6.69 -8.07 -12.54
C ALA A 236 -6.49 -8.93 -11.31
N GLN A 237 -7.59 -9.27 -10.68
CA GLN A 237 -7.62 -10.19 -9.56
C GLN A 237 -8.09 -11.56 -10.05
N THR A 238 -7.31 -12.59 -9.78
CA THR A 238 -7.67 -13.98 -10.06
C THR A 238 -7.74 -14.75 -8.75
N ASP A 239 -8.86 -15.40 -8.49
CA ASP A 239 -9.02 -16.28 -7.33
C ASP A 239 -8.53 -17.69 -7.71
N HIS A 240 -7.50 -18.15 -7.00
CA HIS A 240 -6.92 -19.48 -7.19
C HIS A 240 -7.35 -20.49 -6.10
N GLY A 241 -8.41 -20.18 -5.35
CA GLY A 241 -8.93 -21.06 -4.29
C GLY A 241 -8.15 -21.00 -2.97
N ASN A 242 -6.90 -20.54 -2.98
CA ASN A 242 -6.03 -20.36 -1.81
C ASN A 242 -5.69 -18.89 -1.53
N GLY A 243 -6.28 -17.98 -2.29
CA GLY A 243 -6.04 -16.55 -2.21
C GLY A 243 -6.20 -15.86 -3.55
N CYS A 244 -6.18 -14.54 -3.52
CA CYS A 244 -6.28 -13.73 -4.72
C CYS A 244 -4.88 -13.41 -5.24
N VAL A 245 -4.66 -13.68 -6.51
CA VAL A 245 -3.46 -13.31 -7.25
C VAL A 245 -3.76 -12.08 -8.10
N TYR A 246 -2.87 -11.10 -8.05
CA TYR A 246 -2.98 -9.89 -8.83
C TYR A 246 -2.03 -9.96 -10.01
N SER A 247 -2.55 -9.65 -11.19
CA SER A 247 -1.75 -9.50 -12.40
C SER A 247 -2.07 -8.19 -13.10
N ILE A 248 -1.12 -7.69 -13.89
CA ILE A 248 -1.32 -6.48 -14.67
C ILE A 248 -1.80 -6.90 -16.04
N GLU A 249 -3.09 -6.69 -16.31
CA GLU A 249 -3.72 -7.12 -17.56
C GLU A 249 -3.83 -6.03 -18.61
N LYS A 250 -3.95 -4.77 -18.19
CA LYS A 250 -4.18 -3.65 -19.11
C LYS A 250 -3.34 -2.46 -18.76
N THR A 251 -2.79 -1.83 -19.78
CA THR A 251 -2.06 -0.56 -19.69
C THR A 251 -2.53 0.36 -20.79
N GLU A 252 -2.88 1.60 -20.43
CA GLU A 252 -3.27 2.65 -21.36
C GLU A 252 -2.28 3.80 -21.31
N ILE A 253 -1.96 4.37 -22.49
CA ILE A 253 -1.10 5.53 -22.60
C ILE A 253 -1.96 6.75 -22.89
N TYR A 254 -1.81 7.78 -22.07
CA TYR A 254 -2.51 9.04 -22.24
C TYR A 254 -1.91 9.88 -23.35
N LYS A 255 -2.75 10.75 -23.93
CA LYS A 255 -2.30 11.74 -24.92
C LYS A 255 -1.21 12.61 -24.31
N GLY A 256 -0.15 12.85 -25.07
CA GLY A 256 0.99 13.68 -24.65
C GLY A 256 2.26 12.91 -24.33
N LYS A 257 2.19 11.66 -23.90
CA LYS A 257 3.39 10.84 -23.70
C LYS A 257 3.88 10.26 -25.05
N LYS A 258 5.12 10.57 -25.40
CA LYS A 258 5.76 10.09 -26.63
C LYS A 258 6.72 8.95 -26.30
N GLY A 259 6.19 7.74 -26.14
CA GLY A 259 7.00 6.53 -26.13
C GLY A 259 7.97 6.37 -24.96
N PHE A 260 9.09 5.68 -25.22
CA PHE A 260 10.07 5.26 -24.22
C PHE A 260 11.09 6.37 -23.93
N THR A 261 10.97 7.01 -22.78
CA THR A 261 11.73 8.21 -22.40
C THR A 261 13.13 7.89 -21.85
N LYS A 262 13.94 8.94 -21.63
CA LYS A 262 15.21 8.81 -20.89
C LYS A 262 14.99 8.32 -19.45
N SER A 263 13.91 8.75 -18.80
CA SER A 263 13.53 8.26 -17.47
C SER A 263 13.25 6.76 -17.49
N ASP A 264 12.52 6.28 -18.51
CA ASP A 264 12.23 4.85 -18.65
C ASP A 264 13.52 4.04 -18.88
N ARG A 265 14.47 4.55 -19.65
CA ARG A 265 15.79 3.92 -19.81
C ARG A 265 16.54 3.82 -18.49
N ASN A 266 16.53 4.87 -17.68
CA ASN A 266 17.17 4.86 -16.38
C ASN A 266 16.51 3.85 -15.42
N LYS A 267 15.17 3.75 -15.44
CA LYS A 267 14.43 2.75 -14.66
C LYS A 267 14.78 1.32 -15.13
N LEU A 268 14.82 1.08 -16.42
CA LEU A 268 15.21 -0.22 -16.98
C LEU A 268 16.64 -0.60 -16.57
N GLU A 269 17.61 0.33 -16.65
CA GLU A 269 18.97 0.08 -16.19
C GLU A 269 19.04 -0.22 -14.68
N ALA A 270 18.22 0.44 -13.87
CA ALA A 270 18.12 0.14 -12.44
C ALA A 270 17.60 -1.29 -12.20
N LEU A 271 16.56 -1.72 -12.93
CA LEU A 271 16.04 -3.09 -12.86
C LEU A 271 17.08 -4.13 -13.31
N ARG A 272 17.84 -3.84 -14.37
CA ARG A 272 18.95 -4.69 -14.85
C ARG A 272 20.02 -4.86 -13.77
N LYS A 273 20.38 -3.78 -13.10
CA LYS A 273 21.44 -3.77 -12.08
C LYS A 273 21.02 -4.42 -10.78
N ASN A 274 19.84 -4.11 -10.31
CA ASN A 274 19.37 -4.51 -8.96
C ASN A 274 18.60 -5.83 -8.97
N GLY A 275 18.18 -6.30 -10.14
CA GLY A 275 17.22 -7.39 -10.29
C GLY A 275 15.79 -6.93 -10.04
N VAL A 276 14.84 -7.79 -10.42
CA VAL A 276 13.41 -7.56 -10.29
C VAL A 276 12.91 -8.14 -8.98
N THR A 277 12.06 -7.39 -8.30
CA THR A 277 11.38 -7.75 -7.04
C THR A 277 9.87 -7.86 -7.26
N SER A 278 9.14 -8.38 -6.28
CA SER A 278 7.67 -8.36 -6.28
C SER A 278 7.07 -6.94 -6.30
N GLY A 279 7.83 -5.92 -5.88
CA GLY A 279 7.43 -4.50 -5.91
C GLY A 279 7.49 -3.86 -7.29
N ASP A 280 8.04 -4.57 -8.26
CA ASP A 280 8.29 -3.98 -9.59
C ASP A 280 7.19 -4.34 -10.62
N CYS A 281 6.09 -5.00 -10.22
CA CYS A 281 5.00 -5.39 -11.11
C CYS A 281 4.46 -4.20 -11.93
N THR A 282 4.10 -3.11 -11.26
CA THR A 282 3.59 -1.90 -11.91
C THR A 282 4.67 -1.24 -12.75
N ALA A 283 5.89 -1.10 -12.22
CA ALA A 283 6.98 -0.44 -12.92
C ALA A 283 7.36 -1.16 -14.23
N THR A 284 7.46 -2.49 -14.19
CA THR A 284 7.79 -3.30 -15.37
C THR A 284 6.67 -3.28 -16.41
N ALA A 285 5.39 -3.35 -16.00
CA ALA A 285 4.26 -3.25 -16.91
C ALA A 285 4.19 -1.90 -17.62
N VAL A 286 4.47 -0.85 -16.89
CA VAL A 286 4.53 0.51 -17.41
C VAL A 286 5.63 0.69 -18.43
N LEU A 287 6.85 0.25 -18.11
CA LEU A 287 7.97 0.29 -19.05
C LEU A 287 7.66 -0.52 -20.31
N LEU A 288 7.05 -1.67 -20.16
CA LEU A 288 6.63 -2.53 -21.27
C LEU A 288 5.60 -1.83 -22.16
N ALA A 289 4.60 -1.17 -21.57
CA ALA A 289 3.61 -0.42 -22.34
C ALA A 289 4.23 0.74 -23.10
N HIS A 290 5.16 1.49 -22.49
CA HIS A 290 5.88 2.57 -23.15
C HIS A 290 6.74 2.04 -24.31
N ALA A 291 7.44 0.92 -24.13
CA ALA A 291 8.24 0.31 -25.18
C ALA A 291 7.35 -0.20 -26.34
N LYS A 292 6.19 -0.80 -26.03
CA LYS A 292 5.22 -1.24 -27.05
C LYS A 292 4.61 -0.09 -27.84
N ALA A 293 4.44 1.07 -27.23
CA ALA A 293 3.88 2.24 -27.90
C ALA A 293 4.89 3.07 -28.71
N ASP A 294 6.19 2.86 -28.50
CA ASP A 294 7.24 3.61 -29.18
C ASP A 294 7.77 2.84 -30.39
N GLU A 295 7.17 3.10 -31.57
CA GLU A 295 7.63 2.49 -32.83
C GLU A 295 9.01 2.98 -33.26
N SER A 296 9.48 4.11 -32.73
CA SER A 296 10.79 4.68 -33.04
C SER A 296 11.92 4.21 -32.12
N LEU A 297 11.58 3.38 -31.12
CA LEU A 297 12.55 2.89 -30.14
C LEU A 297 13.60 1.99 -30.80
N SER A 298 14.87 2.37 -30.70
CA SER A 298 15.97 1.49 -31.09
C SER A 298 16.01 0.25 -30.19
N ASP A 299 16.30 -0.91 -30.78
CA ASP A 299 16.29 -2.21 -30.08
C ASP A 299 14.93 -2.58 -29.43
N ARG A 300 13.83 -2.05 -29.99
CA ARG A 300 12.47 -2.18 -29.45
C ARG A 300 12.10 -3.62 -29.08
N ASP A 301 12.26 -4.55 -30.00
CA ASP A 301 11.85 -5.95 -29.78
C ASP A 301 12.66 -6.63 -28.68
N LYS A 302 13.94 -6.28 -28.55
CA LYS A 302 14.80 -6.75 -27.46
C LYS A 302 14.37 -6.19 -26.12
N ILE A 303 14.08 -4.88 -26.07
CA ILE A 303 13.60 -4.21 -24.83
C ILE A 303 12.23 -4.77 -24.42
N ILE A 304 11.33 -4.99 -25.38
CA ILE A 304 10.02 -5.57 -25.11
C ILE A 304 10.17 -6.98 -24.53
N SER A 305 10.94 -7.86 -25.17
CA SER A 305 11.16 -9.23 -24.70
C SER A 305 11.75 -9.26 -23.29
N GLU A 306 12.73 -8.40 -23.02
CA GLU A 306 13.35 -8.29 -21.70
C GLU A 306 12.36 -7.80 -20.63
N LEU A 307 11.55 -6.79 -20.96
CA LEU A 307 10.53 -6.27 -20.05
C LEU A 307 9.39 -7.26 -19.82
N GLU A 308 9.02 -8.08 -20.81
CA GLU A 308 8.06 -9.17 -20.64
C GLU A 308 8.58 -10.22 -19.66
N GLU A 309 9.86 -10.61 -19.73
CA GLU A 309 10.48 -11.51 -18.78
C GLU A 309 10.54 -10.89 -17.37
N MET A 310 10.93 -9.63 -17.27
CA MET A 310 10.98 -8.90 -16.00
C MET A 310 9.58 -8.78 -15.36
N ASN A 311 8.58 -8.45 -16.14
CA ASN A 311 7.20 -8.33 -15.67
C ASN A 311 6.64 -9.68 -15.22
N ALA A 312 6.88 -10.75 -15.98
CA ALA A 312 6.49 -12.10 -15.60
C ALA A 312 7.12 -12.51 -14.26
N LYS A 313 8.42 -12.25 -14.08
CA LYS A 313 9.14 -12.54 -12.84
C LYS A 313 8.62 -11.74 -11.64
N ALA A 314 8.34 -10.45 -11.84
CA ALA A 314 7.77 -9.61 -10.78
C ALA A 314 6.41 -10.16 -10.32
N ASN A 315 5.54 -10.49 -11.29
CA ASN A 315 4.22 -11.05 -11.01
C ASN A 315 4.29 -12.44 -10.35
N GLU A 316 5.24 -13.30 -10.74
CA GLU A 316 5.48 -14.59 -10.09
C GLU A 316 5.86 -14.42 -8.62
N LEU A 317 6.83 -13.55 -8.33
CA LEU A 317 7.24 -13.24 -6.95
C LEU A 317 6.11 -12.66 -6.12
N TYR A 318 5.34 -11.73 -6.68
CA TYR A 318 4.19 -11.13 -6.03
C TYR A 318 3.12 -12.17 -5.69
N SER A 319 2.79 -13.01 -6.67
CA SER A 319 1.83 -14.10 -6.52
C SER A 319 2.25 -15.10 -5.44
N GLU A 320 3.51 -15.51 -5.45
CA GLU A 320 4.06 -16.44 -4.46
C GLU A 320 4.00 -15.88 -3.04
N ILE A 321 4.39 -14.61 -2.84
CA ILE A 321 4.34 -13.95 -1.54
C ILE A 321 2.89 -13.78 -1.06
N SER A 322 1.99 -13.39 -1.96
CA SER A 322 0.57 -13.21 -1.64
C SER A 322 -0.07 -14.54 -1.21
N ASP A 323 0.23 -15.63 -1.91
CA ASP A 323 -0.26 -16.96 -1.58
C ASP A 323 0.30 -17.45 -0.25
N LEU A 324 1.62 -17.28 -0.02
CA LEU A 324 2.25 -17.61 1.26
C LEU A 324 1.62 -16.85 2.42
N ASN A 325 1.43 -15.55 2.30
CA ASN A 325 0.79 -14.72 3.33
C ASN A 325 -0.66 -15.16 3.59
N SER A 326 -1.39 -15.56 2.55
CA SER A 326 -2.75 -16.08 2.67
C SER A 326 -2.77 -17.42 3.40
N ILE A 327 -1.89 -18.36 3.06
CA ILE A 327 -1.75 -19.64 3.76
C ILE A 327 -1.41 -19.42 5.22
N ILE A 328 -0.41 -18.59 5.51
CA ILE A 328 0.03 -18.32 6.87
C ILE A 328 -1.12 -17.73 7.70
N SER A 329 -1.77 -16.70 7.21
CA SER A 329 -2.85 -16.01 7.95
C SER A 329 -4.06 -16.89 8.20
N ARG A 330 -4.41 -17.79 7.28
CA ARG A 330 -5.62 -18.62 7.39
C ARG A 330 -5.37 -19.94 8.09
N GLU A 331 -4.21 -20.53 7.91
CA GLU A 331 -3.96 -21.92 8.28
C GLU A 331 -2.86 -22.10 9.34
N LEU A 332 -1.89 -21.20 9.39
CA LEU A 332 -0.68 -21.38 10.21
C LEU A 332 -0.53 -20.32 11.30
N TYR A 333 -1.48 -19.40 11.43
CA TYR A 333 -1.43 -18.40 12.50
C TYR A 333 -2.34 -18.77 13.68
N PRO A 334 -1.91 -18.56 14.94
CA PRO A 334 -0.54 -18.20 15.34
C PRO A 334 0.44 -19.38 15.19
N VAL A 335 1.68 -19.07 14.76
CA VAL A 335 2.68 -20.06 14.31
C VAL A 335 3.09 -21.04 15.40
N ASP A 336 3.23 -20.57 16.65
CA ASP A 336 3.58 -21.36 17.82
C ASP A 336 2.49 -22.38 18.24
N SER A 337 1.27 -22.21 17.75
CA SER A 337 0.10 -23.03 18.07
C SER A 337 -0.32 -23.96 16.93
N VAL A 338 0.49 -24.10 15.89
CA VAL A 338 0.19 -24.96 14.73
C VAL A 338 0.08 -26.43 15.14
N GLY A 339 -1.08 -27.05 14.93
CA GLY A 339 -1.35 -28.43 15.27
C GLY A 339 -0.55 -29.46 14.46
N LYS A 340 -0.49 -30.70 14.97
CA LYS A 340 0.22 -31.81 14.30
C LYS A 340 -0.37 -32.17 12.93
N ASP A 341 -1.66 -31.95 12.76
CA ASP A 341 -2.42 -32.15 11.52
C ASP A 341 -1.97 -31.21 10.38
N LYS A 342 -1.43 -30.03 10.72
CA LYS A 342 -0.93 -29.03 9.77
C LYS A 342 0.59 -29.06 9.56
N LYS A 343 1.29 -30.08 10.11
CA LYS A 343 2.73 -30.20 10.03
C LYS A 343 3.25 -30.22 8.58
N GLU A 344 2.63 -30.99 7.70
CA GLU A 344 3.03 -31.09 6.30
C GLU A 344 2.86 -29.73 5.58
N LEU A 345 1.78 -29.00 5.88
CA LEU A 345 1.55 -27.67 5.34
C LEU A 345 2.62 -26.68 5.82
N LEU A 346 2.98 -26.72 7.11
CA LEU A 346 4.03 -25.90 7.69
C LEU A 346 5.37 -26.14 7.00
N GLU A 347 5.77 -27.40 6.83
CA GLU A 347 7.02 -27.80 6.16
C GLU A 347 7.05 -27.32 4.70
N LYS A 348 5.98 -27.55 3.93
CA LYS A 348 5.87 -27.08 2.55
C LYS A 348 5.94 -25.55 2.45
N THR A 349 5.29 -24.85 3.37
CA THR A 349 5.31 -23.38 3.41
C THR A 349 6.73 -22.88 3.73
N ALA A 350 7.40 -23.47 4.71
CA ALA A 350 8.79 -23.14 5.05
C ALA A 350 9.77 -23.37 3.87
N GLU A 351 9.60 -24.47 3.11
CA GLU A 351 10.41 -24.76 1.94
C GLU A 351 10.18 -23.73 0.81
N ARG A 352 8.95 -23.32 0.60
CA ARG A 352 8.61 -22.27 -0.39
C ARG A 352 9.26 -20.95 0.01
N ILE A 353 9.14 -20.55 1.28
CA ILE A 353 9.76 -19.32 1.80
C ILE A 353 11.28 -19.37 1.60
N LYS A 354 11.95 -20.50 1.89
CA LYS A 354 13.40 -20.66 1.71
C LYS A 354 13.86 -20.51 0.26
N LYS A 355 12.99 -20.80 -0.73
CA LYS A 355 13.30 -20.63 -2.15
C LYS A 355 13.25 -19.17 -2.61
N LEU A 356 12.56 -18.31 -1.89
CA LEU A 356 12.51 -16.88 -2.22
C LEU A 356 13.89 -16.22 -2.01
N PRO A 357 14.21 -15.19 -2.83
CA PRO A 357 15.35 -14.31 -2.54
C PRO A 357 15.24 -13.71 -1.13
N GLU A 358 16.36 -13.42 -0.50
CA GLU A 358 16.38 -12.92 0.89
C GLU A 358 15.57 -11.62 1.06
N SER A 359 15.64 -10.71 0.09
CA SER A 359 14.85 -9.48 0.07
C SER A 359 13.34 -9.73 0.04
N GLU A 360 12.91 -10.80 -0.64
CA GLU A 360 11.51 -11.17 -0.78
C GLU A 360 10.97 -11.93 0.43
N ARG A 361 11.82 -12.73 1.11
CA ARG A 361 11.43 -13.41 2.37
C ARG A 361 10.93 -12.46 3.44
N LYS A 362 11.54 -11.28 3.52
CA LYS A 362 11.14 -10.23 4.49
C LYS A 362 9.73 -9.69 4.27
N LYS A 363 9.12 -9.96 3.12
CA LYS A 363 7.74 -9.58 2.79
C LYS A 363 6.72 -10.65 3.16
N VAL A 364 7.19 -11.84 3.53
CA VAL A 364 6.33 -12.92 4.00
C VAL A 364 6.12 -12.77 5.51
N THR A 365 4.87 -12.73 5.92
CA THR A 365 4.47 -12.62 7.33
C THR A 365 5.03 -13.79 8.13
N SER A 366 5.66 -13.51 9.26
CA SER A 366 6.23 -14.53 10.17
C SER A 366 7.18 -15.53 9.49
N ALA A 367 7.89 -15.14 8.41
CA ALA A 367 8.73 -16.03 7.63
C ALA A 367 9.77 -16.79 8.48
N ASP A 368 10.48 -16.07 9.36
CA ASP A 368 11.51 -16.66 10.21
C ASP A 368 10.92 -17.60 11.27
N GLU A 369 9.74 -17.26 11.79
CA GLU A 369 9.01 -18.10 12.75
C GLU A 369 8.52 -19.40 12.08
N ILE A 370 7.96 -19.33 10.88
CA ILE A 370 7.55 -20.49 10.08
C ILE A 370 8.72 -21.41 9.79
N ILE A 371 9.85 -20.86 9.34
CA ILE A 371 11.07 -21.65 9.06
C ILE A 371 11.57 -22.33 10.32
N LYS A 372 11.68 -21.60 11.42
CA LYS A 372 12.15 -22.11 12.71
C LYS A 372 11.23 -23.22 13.24
N GLU A 373 9.93 -23.02 13.26
CA GLU A 373 8.97 -23.99 13.76
C GLU A 373 8.96 -25.28 12.93
N ALA A 374 9.13 -25.18 11.60
CA ALA A 374 9.27 -26.33 10.72
C ALA A 374 10.56 -27.13 11.02
N GLU A 375 11.67 -26.47 11.33
CA GLU A 375 12.95 -27.10 11.68
C GLU A 375 12.89 -27.75 13.07
N ASP A 376 12.35 -27.08 14.08
CA ASP A 376 12.23 -27.58 15.45
C ASP A 376 11.36 -28.85 15.50
N LYS A 377 10.26 -28.90 14.76
CA LYS A 377 9.39 -30.07 14.63
C LYS A 377 10.08 -31.23 13.93
N ASN A 378 10.97 -30.98 12.98
CA ASN A 378 11.76 -32.01 12.32
C ASN A 378 12.82 -32.59 13.27
N VAL A 379 13.53 -31.75 14.03
CA VAL A 379 14.50 -32.18 15.02
C VAL A 379 13.86 -33.10 16.07
N THR A 380 12.67 -32.77 16.53
CA THR A 380 11.92 -33.58 17.51
C THR A 380 11.61 -34.98 16.97
N VAL A 381 11.26 -35.11 15.68
CA VAL A 381 11.04 -36.43 15.04
C VAL A 381 12.31 -37.24 14.94
N TYR A 382 13.43 -36.62 14.59
CA TYR A 382 14.73 -37.32 14.54
C TYR A 382 15.20 -37.77 15.93
N VAL A 383 15.00 -36.95 16.96
CA VAL A 383 15.34 -37.29 18.34
C VAL A 383 14.46 -38.45 18.84
N ILE A 384 13.18 -38.46 18.55
CA ILE A 384 12.25 -39.53 18.94
C ILE A 384 12.58 -40.81 18.17
N SER A 385 12.88 -40.74 16.88
CA SER A 385 13.30 -41.92 16.10
C SER A 385 14.65 -42.48 16.53
N ALA A 386 15.64 -41.64 16.84
CA ALA A 386 16.91 -42.03 17.37
C ALA A 386 16.76 -42.67 18.78
N ALA A 387 15.94 -42.11 19.63
CA ALA A 387 15.63 -42.68 20.96
C ALA A 387 14.90 -44.03 20.84
N ALA A 388 13.94 -44.15 19.89
CA ALA A 388 13.28 -45.45 19.62
C ALA A 388 14.25 -46.52 19.12
N VAL A 389 15.17 -46.15 18.23
CA VAL A 389 16.20 -47.06 17.74
C VAL A 389 17.17 -47.45 18.86
N LEU A 390 17.57 -46.51 19.72
CA LEU A 390 18.42 -46.81 20.90
C LEU A 390 17.69 -47.69 21.92
N CYS A 391 16.39 -47.48 22.15
CA CYS A 391 15.58 -48.35 22.99
C CYS A 391 15.44 -49.75 22.38
N ALA A 392 15.24 -49.87 21.07
CA ALA A 392 15.15 -51.18 20.39
C ALA A 392 16.49 -51.94 20.45
N VAL A 393 17.63 -51.26 20.26
CA VAL A 393 18.96 -51.85 20.42
C VAL A 393 19.25 -52.21 21.88
N GLY A 394 18.80 -51.39 22.86
CA GLY A 394 18.89 -51.68 24.27
C GLY A 394 18.11 -52.92 24.68
N VAL A 395 16.87 -53.09 24.19
CA VAL A 395 16.03 -54.28 24.43
C VAL A 395 16.62 -55.51 23.79
N PHE A 396 17.21 -55.41 22.57
CA PHE A 396 17.85 -56.55 21.89
C PHE A 396 19.11 -57.02 22.62
N THR A 397 19.90 -56.11 23.22
CA THR A 397 21.07 -56.45 24.00
C THR A 397 20.71 -57.08 25.36
N VAL A 398 19.62 -56.62 26.01
CA VAL A 398 19.12 -57.22 27.26
C VAL A 398 18.53 -58.60 27.04
N VAL A 399 17.77 -58.82 25.96
CA VAL A 399 17.22 -60.15 25.60
C VAL A 399 18.34 -61.11 25.24
N ARG A 400 19.39 -60.69 24.52
CA ARG A 400 20.55 -61.51 24.17
C ARG A 400 21.41 -61.89 25.39
N LYS A 401 21.50 -61.00 26.42
CA LYS A 401 22.16 -61.30 27.69
C LYS A 401 21.36 -62.26 28.58
N LYS A 402 20.01 -62.18 28.57
CA LYS A 402 19.14 -63.12 29.31
C LYS A 402 19.09 -64.51 28.63
N GLY A 403 19.13 -64.58 27.28
CA GLY A 403 19.17 -65.85 26.56
C GLY A 403 20.47 -66.64 26.74
N LYS A 404 21.60 -66.05 27.16
CA LYS A 404 22.83 -66.73 27.48
C LYS A 404 22.96 -67.24 28.93
N LYS A 405 22.01 -66.94 29.83
CA LYS A 405 21.99 -67.41 31.23
C LYS A 405 21.07 -68.62 31.44
N CYS A 406 20.32 -69.11 30.41
CA CYS A 406 19.49 -70.32 30.53
C CYS A 406 20.08 -71.56 29.88
N VAL A 407 21.39 -71.58 29.53
CA VAL A 407 22.10 -72.78 29.07
C VAL A 407 23.35 -72.89 29.95
N ARG A 408 23.19 -73.37 31.17
CA ARG A 408 24.14 -74.06 32.01
C ARG A 408 23.35 -74.81 33.11
#